data_e67168d405228010845b1fdccfc42148
#
_entry.id   e67168d405228010845b1fdccfc42148
#
_cell.length_a   1.000
_cell.length_b   1.000
_cell.length_c   1.000
_cell.angle_alpha   90.00
_cell.angle_beta   90.00
_cell.angle_gamma   90.00
#
_symmetry.space_group_name_H-M   'P 1'
#
loop_
_entity.id
_entity.type
_entity.pdbx_description
1 polymer ?
#
loop_
_entity_poly.entity_id
_entity_poly.type
_entity_poly.pdbx_seq_one_letter_code
_entity_poly.pdbx_strand_id
1 'polypeptide(L)'
;MNTVWSVKQAREITGGISNPSKMPGHSFSIPASRCTTGSKLRKVPGSVCSMCYALKGNYKRFPNVEKALERRYQLLNHTQWVDAMTLLIEKTGDSYFRWHDAGDIQSVEHLNNIFAVCRLTPQVKHWLPTRETQFVKQISIDDVPDNLVIRMSSHMIDQAPGKWWPHTSTVVSDHSQSCPAPNQGNKCQDCRACWDKSVSSVSYSAH
;
A
#
# COMPACT_ATOMS: atom_id res chain seq x y z
N MET A 1 -23.88 8.14 -17.73
CA MET A 1 -24.49 9.00 -16.68
C MET A 1 -23.47 9.15 -15.57
N ASN A 2 -22.92 10.35 -15.35
CA ASN A 2 -22.00 10.57 -14.23
C ASN A 2 -22.80 10.53 -12.93
N THR A 3 -22.73 9.42 -12.23
CA THR A 3 -23.36 9.29 -10.91
C THR A 3 -22.59 10.17 -9.94
N VAL A 4 -23.17 11.26 -9.49
CA VAL A 4 -22.56 12.16 -8.49
C VAL A 4 -22.73 11.49 -7.11
N TRP A 5 -21.69 10.80 -6.67
CA TRP A 5 -21.65 10.16 -5.35
C TRP A 5 -21.44 11.20 -4.24
N SER A 6 -22.12 11.02 -3.13
CA SER A 6 -21.72 11.65 -1.88
C SER A 6 -20.51 10.90 -1.28
N VAL A 7 -19.71 11.60 -0.48
CA VAL A 7 -18.59 10.96 0.28
C VAL A 7 -19.10 9.80 1.16
N LYS A 8 -20.32 9.91 1.70
CA LYS A 8 -20.95 8.86 2.49
C LYS A 8 -21.19 7.59 1.66
N GLN A 9 -21.78 7.73 0.47
CA GLN A 9 -22.04 6.61 -0.45
C GLN A 9 -20.71 5.98 -0.92
N ALA A 10 -19.71 6.79 -1.26
CA ALA A 10 -18.39 6.27 -1.65
C ALA A 10 -17.72 5.46 -0.52
N ARG A 11 -17.89 5.88 0.75
CA ARG A 11 -17.43 5.08 1.91
C ARG A 11 -18.23 3.79 2.10
N GLU A 12 -19.49 3.78 1.76
CA GLU A 12 -20.32 2.57 1.81
C GLU A 12 -19.87 1.54 0.78
N ILE A 13 -19.47 1.99 -0.43
CA ILE A 13 -19.00 1.16 -1.54
C ILE A 13 -17.59 0.62 -1.31
N THR A 14 -16.68 1.41 -0.72
CA THR A 14 -15.26 1.06 -0.61
C THR A 14 -14.83 0.58 0.79
N GLY A 15 -15.64 0.85 1.81
CA GLY A 15 -15.23 0.74 3.21
C GLY A 15 -14.39 1.93 3.71
N GLY A 16 -14.20 2.95 2.86
CA GLY A 16 -13.48 4.19 3.18
C GLY A 16 -11.95 4.09 3.11
N ILE A 17 -11.29 5.18 3.43
CA ILE A 17 -9.82 5.32 3.46
C ILE A 17 -9.36 5.69 4.88
N SER A 18 -8.07 5.54 5.16
CA SER A 18 -7.44 5.88 6.45
C SER A 18 -6.64 7.16 6.33
N ASN A 19 -6.51 7.89 7.45
CA ASN A 19 -5.63 9.05 7.56
C ASN A 19 -4.53 8.76 8.58
N PRO A 20 -3.41 8.13 8.18
CA PRO A 20 -2.31 7.81 9.07
C PRO A 20 -1.49 9.04 9.41
N SER A 21 -1.26 9.29 10.70
CA SER A 21 -0.54 10.49 11.19
C SER A 21 0.96 10.52 10.87
N LYS A 22 1.53 9.43 10.34
CA LYS A 22 2.97 9.29 10.07
C LYS A 22 3.37 9.55 8.62
N MET A 23 2.39 9.65 7.72
CA MET A 23 2.58 9.82 6.28
C MET A 23 1.98 11.14 5.78
N PRO A 24 2.40 11.63 4.60
CA PRO A 24 1.95 12.92 4.07
C PRO A 24 0.54 12.91 3.47
N GLY A 25 -0.18 11.79 3.52
CA GLY A 25 -1.52 11.69 2.93
C GLY A 25 -2.25 10.44 3.40
N HIS A 26 -3.45 10.26 2.86
CA HIS A 26 -4.32 9.14 3.18
C HIS A 26 -3.81 7.81 2.62
N SER A 27 -4.38 6.72 3.10
CA SER A 27 -4.07 5.36 2.65
C SER A 27 -5.32 4.48 2.54
N PHE A 28 -5.18 3.40 1.77
CA PHE A 28 -6.15 2.31 1.74
C PHE A 28 -5.47 1.02 2.21
N SER A 29 -6.14 0.25 3.04
CA SER A 29 -5.61 -0.98 3.64
C SER A 29 -6.69 -2.02 3.83
N ILE A 30 -6.27 -3.27 3.81
CA ILE A 30 -7.09 -4.45 4.11
C ILE A 30 -6.39 -5.26 5.21
N PRO A 31 -7.04 -6.29 5.79
CA PRO A 31 -6.39 -7.07 6.85
C PRO A 31 -5.12 -7.77 6.40
N ALA A 32 -4.03 -7.65 7.16
CA ALA A 32 -2.78 -8.36 6.87
C ALA A 32 -2.93 -9.90 6.92
N SER A 33 -3.97 -10.41 7.59
CA SER A 33 -4.33 -11.83 7.59
C SER A 33 -4.74 -12.35 6.21
N ARG A 34 -5.13 -11.45 5.29
CA ARG A 34 -5.56 -11.75 3.92
C ARG A 34 -4.40 -11.73 2.90
N CYS A 35 -3.17 -11.34 3.29
CA CYS A 35 -2.01 -11.42 2.38
C CYS A 35 -1.75 -12.86 1.97
N THR A 36 -1.63 -13.13 0.67
CA THR A 36 -1.36 -14.47 0.14
C THR A 36 0.11 -14.86 0.39
N THR A 37 1.05 -14.07 -0.10
CA THR A 37 2.49 -14.27 0.10
C THR A 37 2.87 -14.06 1.57
N GLY A 38 2.36 -13.00 2.20
CA GLY A 38 2.64 -12.71 3.60
C GLY A 38 2.22 -13.82 4.57
N SER A 39 1.11 -14.51 4.30
CA SER A 39 0.64 -15.65 5.12
C SER A 39 1.59 -16.85 5.08
N LYS A 40 2.24 -17.09 3.95
CA LYS A 40 3.27 -18.13 3.79
C LYS A 40 4.57 -17.70 4.48
N LEU A 41 5.04 -16.48 4.21
CA LEU A 41 6.28 -15.93 4.76
C LEU A 41 6.22 -15.78 6.29
N ARG A 42 5.06 -15.57 6.88
CA ARG A 42 4.90 -15.49 8.34
C ARG A 42 5.46 -16.72 9.08
N LYS A 43 5.44 -17.87 8.42
CA LYS A 43 5.95 -19.14 8.97
C LYS A 43 7.46 -19.35 8.74
N VAL A 44 8.10 -18.42 8.02
CA VAL A 44 9.53 -18.51 7.66
C VAL A 44 10.34 -17.60 8.58
N PRO A 45 11.19 -18.14 9.45
CA PRO A 45 12.07 -17.35 10.31
C PRO A 45 12.97 -16.42 9.47
N GLY A 46 13.19 -15.19 9.95
CA GLY A 46 13.98 -14.18 9.25
C GLY A 46 13.24 -13.50 8.09
N SER A 47 12.01 -13.91 7.78
CA SER A 47 11.21 -13.16 6.81
C SER A 47 10.67 -11.87 7.42
N VAL A 48 10.48 -10.84 6.59
CA VAL A 48 9.86 -9.58 7.01
C VAL A 48 8.45 -9.80 7.57
N CYS A 49 7.72 -10.76 7.03
CA CYS A 49 6.35 -11.05 7.45
C CYS A 49 6.26 -11.85 8.76
N SER A 50 7.34 -12.50 9.22
CA SER A 50 7.37 -13.20 10.52
C SER A 50 7.18 -12.26 11.70
N MET A 51 7.56 -10.98 11.53
CA MET A 51 7.40 -9.91 12.53
C MET A 51 6.38 -8.83 12.10
N CYS A 52 5.41 -9.18 11.26
CA CYS A 52 4.47 -8.23 10.67
C CYS A 52 3.77 -7.36 11.72
N TYR A 53 4.04 -6.07 11.71
CA TYR A 53 3.46 -5.09 12.63
C TYR A 53 1.93 -4.97 12.49
N ALA A 54 1.39 -5.21 11.28
CA ALA A 54 -0.04 -5.13 11.01
C ALA A 54 -0.86 -6.32 11.59
N LEU A 55 -0.18 -7.30 12.19
CA LEU A 55 -0.79 -8.38 12.98
C LEU A 55 -0.68 -8.16 14.49
N LYS A 56 -0.14 -7.01 14.89
CA LYS A 56 0.11 -6.61 16.28
C LYS A 56 -0.37 -5.17 16.51
N GLY A 57 -0.09 -4.63 17.67
CA GLY A 57 -0.28 -3.23 17.98
C GLY A 57 -1.70 -2.74 17.70
N ASN A 58 -1.83 -1.54 17.14
CA ASN A 58 -3.10 -0.86 16.94
C ASN A 58 -4.06 -1.59 15.97
N TYR A 59 -3.54 -2.37 15.03
CA TYR A 59 -4.34 -3.14 14.08
C TYR A 59 -5.15 -4.26 14.76
N LYS A 60 -4.69 -4.74 15.93
CA LYS A 60 -5.37 -5.76 16.74
C LYS A 60 -5.96 -5.20 18.05
N ARG A 61 -5.34 -4.13 18.58
CA ARG A 61 -5.78 -3.53 19.84
C ARG A 61 -7.16 -2.86 19.72
N PHE A 62 -7.50 -2.32 18.55
CA PHE A 62 -8.76 -1.59 18.34
C PHE A 62 -9.70 -2.40 17.42
N PRO A 63 -10.77 -3.00 17.95
CA PRO A 63 -11.72 -3.79 17.15
C PRO A 63 -12.34 -3.03 15.97
N ASN A 64 -12.51 -1.72 16.09
CA ASN A 64 -13.03 -0.89 15.00
C ASN A 64 -12.07 -0.80 13.81
N VAL A 65 -10.75 -0.86 14.04
CA VAL A 65 -9.75 -0.90 12.96
C VAL A 65 -9.87 -2.22 12.21
N GLU A 66 -9.94 -3.34 12.91
CA GLU A 66 -10.08 -4.67 12.29
C GLU A 66 -11.38 -4.77 11.48
N LYS A 67 -12.51 -4.29 12.03
CA LYS A 67 -13.80 -4.25 11.32
C LYS A 67 -13.73 -3.39 10.05
N ALA A 68 -13.08 -2.22 10.12
CA ALA A 68 -12.93 -1.34 8.97
C ALA A 68 -12.07 -1.99 7.86
N LEU A 69 -10.98 -2.65 8.23
CA LEU A 69 -10.12 -3.38 7.28
C LEU A 69 -10.87 -4.53 6.61
N GLU A 70 -11.59 -5.35 7.40
CA GLU A 70 -12.38 -6.48 6.87
C GLU A 70 -13.49 -6.00 5.93
N ARG A 71 -14.19 -4.92 6.29
CA ARG A 71 -15.19 -4.31 5.41
C ARG A 71 -14.59 -3.89 4.07
N ARG A 72 -13.41 -3.25 4.07
CA ARG A 72 -12.70 -2.88 2.84
C ARG A 72 -12.36 -4.10 1.99
N TYR A 73 -11.89 -5.17 2.61
CA TYR A 73 -11.61 -6.43 1.92
C TYR A 73 -12.84 -7.01 1.23
N GLN A 74 -13.98 -7.05 1.92
CA GLN A 74 -15.24 -7.58 1.38
C GLN A 74 -15.78 -6.75 0.20
N LEU A 75 -15.43 -5.47 0.14
CA LEU A 75 -15.91 -4.53 -0.87
C LEU A 75 -14.97 -4.34 -2.06
N LEU A 76 -13.80 -5.02 -2.11
CA LEU A 76 -12.80 -4.86 -3.17
C LEU A 76 -13.35 -5.10 -4.58
N ASN A 77 -14.31 -6.02 -4.72
CA ASN A 77 -14.89 -6.43 -6.00
C ASN A 77 -16.22 -5.73 -6.30
N HIS A 78 -16.57 -4.66 -5.55
CA HIS A 78 -17.76 -3.88 -5.85
C HIS A 78 -17.61 -3.18 -7.21
N THR A 79 -18.60 -3.31 -8.08
CA THR A 79 -18.53 -2.81 -9.48
C THR A 79 -18.23 -1.30 -9.59
N GLN A 80 -18.59 -0.54 -8.59
CA GLN A 80 -18.39 0.93 -8.53
C GLN A 80 -17.20 1.32 -7.65
N TRP A 81 -16.35 0.35 -7.27
CA TRP A 81 -15.24 0.60 -6.36
C TRP A 81 -14.24 1.63 -6.89
N VAL A 82 -13.93 1.58 -8.19
CA VAL A 82 -12.98 2.50 -8.84
C VAL A 82 -13.48 3.95 -8.74
N ASP A 83 -14.71 4.21 -9.14
CA ASP A 83 -15.28 5.57 -9.12
C ASP A 83 -15.40 6.11 -7.70
N ALA A 84 -15.83 5.26 -6.77
CA ALA A 84 -15.98 5.63 -5.37
C ALA A 84 -14.61 5.90 -4.69
N MET A 85 -13.58 5.11 -4.99
CA MET A 85 -12.20 5.36 -4.50
C MET A 85 -11.62 6.64 -5.09
N THR A 86 -11.81 6.88 -6.38
CA THR A 86 -11.40 8.12 -7.06
C THR A 86 -11.98 9.33 -6.34
N LEU A 87 -13.31 9.33 -6.11
CA LEU A 87 -13.97 10.41 -5.38
C LEU A 87 -13.41 10.61 -3.97
N LEU A 88 -13.18 9.52 -3.22
CA LEU A 88 -12.62 9.63 -1.86
C LEU A 88 -11.23 10.25 -1.87
N ILE A 89 -10.36 9.84 -2.79
CA ILE A 89 -9.00 10.36 -2.91
C ILE A 89 -9.02 11.83 -3.30
N GLU A 90 -9.79 12.23 -4.31
CA GLU A 90 -9.94 13.63 -4.72
C GLU A 90 -10.43 14.52 -3.57
N LYS A 91 -11.39 14.05 -2.78
CA LYS A 91 -11.97 14.80 -1.65
C LYS A 91 -11.02 14.98 -0.47
N THR A 92 -9.88 14.27 -0.43
CA THR A 92 -8.84 14.53 0.59
C THR A 92 -8.07 15.81 0.30
N GLY A 93 -7.89 16.17 -0.97
CA GLY A 93 -6.97 17.23 -1.41
C GLY A 93 -5.49 16.86 -1.26
N ASP A 94 -5.17 15.62 -0.94
CA ASP A 94 -3.78 15.17 -0.76
C ASP A 94 -3.04 15.05 -2.09
N SER A 95 -1.76 15.41 -2.10
CA SER A 95 -0.86 15.20 -3.24
C SER A 95 -0.24 13.79 -3.25
N TYR A 96 -0.40 13.01 -2.18
CA TYR A 96 0.21 11.70 -1.99
C TYR A 96 -0.79 10.71 -1.44
N PHE A 97 -0.80 9.48 -1.96
CA PHE A 97 -1.63 8.39 -1.49
C PHE A 97 -0.83 7.09 -1.39
N ARG A 98 -1.07 6.29 -0.33
CA ARG A 98 -0.45 4.99 -0.14
C ARG A 98 -1.47 3.87 -0.25
N TRP A 99 -1.18 2.88 -1.08
CA TRP A 99 -1.87 1.60 -1.09
C TRP A 99 -1.23 0.64 -0.09
N HIS A 100 -2.05 -0.02 0.71
CA HIS A 100 -1.64 -1.11 1.61
C HIS A 100 -0.54 -0.75 2.63
N ASP A 101 -0.86 0.11 3.60
CA ASP A 101 -0.07 0.21 4.83
C ASP A 101 -0.29 -1.04 5.72
N ALA A 102 -1.40 -1.78 5.52
CA ALA A 102 -1.65 -3.14 5.98
C ALA A 102 -2.36 -3.94 4.89
N GLY A 103 -2.11 -5.25 4.83
CA GLY A 103 -2.59 -6.11 3.75
C GLY A 103 -1.71 -5.99 2.50
N ASP A 104 -2.16 -6.57 1.40
CA ASP A 104 -1.50 -6.53 0.09
C ASP A 104 -2.53 -6.73 -1.03
N ILE A 105 -2.15 -6.53 -2.30
CA ILE A 105 -3.01 -6.80 -3.46
C ILE A 105 -3.52 -8.25 -3.45
N GLN A 106 -4.76 -8.46 -3.91
CA GLN A 106 -5.45 -9.75 -3.79
C GLN A 106 -5.58 -10.50 -5.11
N SER A 107 -5.48 -9.77 -6.22
CA SER A 107 -5.59 -10.32 -7.59
C SER A 107 -5.03 -9.32 -8.60
N VAL A 108 -4.87 -9.77 -9.84
CA VAL A 108 -4.56 -8.88 -10.98
C VAL A 108 -5.69 -7.88 -11.23
N GLU A 109 -6.94 -8.31 -11.05
CA GLU A 109 -8.10 -7.41 -11.16
C GLU A 109 -8.04 -6.28 -10.13
N HIS A 110 -7.73 -6.59 -8.86
CA HIS A 110 -7.54 -5.56 -7.82
C HIS A 110 -6.41 -4.59 -8.19
N LEU A 111 -5.30 -5.10 -8.75
CA LEU A 111 -4.19 -4.26 -9.22
C LEU A 111 -4.64 -3.35 -10.37
N ASN A 112 -5.40 -3.88 -11.34
CA ASN A 112 -5.95 -3.11 -12.46
C ASN A 112 -6.95 -2.03 -11.98
N ASN A 113 -7.74 -2.31 -10.96
CA ASN A 113 -8.63 -1.33 -10.34
C ASN A 113 -7.83 -0.20 -9.68
N ILE A 114 -6.70 -0.52 -9.01
CA ILE A 114 -5.76 0.49 -8.49
C ILE A 114 -5.21 1.34 -9.64
N PHE A 115 -4.81 0.74 -10.76
CA PHE A 115 -4.35 1.48 -11.95
C PHE A 115 -5.41 2.44 -12.50
N ALA A 116 -6.66 1.98 -12.59
CA ALA A 116 -7.76 2.82 -13.02
C ALA A 116 -7.96 4.04 -12.10
N VAL A 117 -7.93 3.85 -10.79
CA VAL A 117 -7.99 4.96 -9.81
C VAL A 117 -6.81 5.92 -9.98
N CYS A 118 -5.59 5.41 -10.16
CA CYS A 118 -4.41 6.25 -10.37
C CYS A 118 -4.55 7.11 -11.63
N ARG A 119 -5.04 6.53 -12.74
CA ARG A 119 -5.28 7.29 -13.99
C ARG A 119 -6.35 8.36 -13.84
N LEU A 120 -7.38 8.11 -13.02
CA LEU A 120 -8.45 9.06 -12.72
C LEU A 120 -8.05 10.15 -11.71
N THR A 121 -6.91 9.98 -11.02
CA THR A 121 -6.37 10.95 -10.04
C THR A 121 -4.95 11.40 -10.43
N PRO A 122 -4.73 11.97 -11.64
CA PRO A 122 -3.39 12.22 -12.17
C PRO A 122 -2.58 13.23 -11.36
N GLN A 123 -3.24 14.07 -10.57
CA GLN A 123 -2.63 15.06 -9.67
C GLN A 123 -2.07 14.45 -8.38
N VAL A 124 -2.42 13.18 -8.06
CA VAL A 124 -1.98 12.49 -6.85
C VAL A 124 -0.85 11.53 -7.18
N LYS A 125 0.22 11.55 -6.42
CA LYS A 125 1.31 10.56 -6.50
C LYS A 125 0.96 9.35 -5.63
N HIS A 126 0.93 8.18 -6.24
CA HIS A 126 0.56 6.92 -5.58
C HIS A 126 1.79 6.05 -5.31
N TRP A 127 1.78 5.37 -4.18
CA TRP A 127 2.77 4.38 -3.80
C TRP A 127 2.10 3.07 -3.40
N LEU A 128 2.53 1.96 -4.01
CA LEU A 128 2.07 0.60 -3.74
C LEU A 128 3.28 -0.28 -3.35
N PRO A 129 3.54 -0.50 -2.05
CA PRO A 129 4.46 -1.55 -1.61
C PRO A 129 3.76 -2.90 -1.71
N THR A 130 4.41 -3.91 -2.32
CA THR A 130 3.82 -5.24 -2.44
C THR A 130 4.87 -6.35 -2.37
N ARG A 131 4.48 -7.53 -1.87
CA ARG A 131 5.23 -8.79 -1.94
C ARG A 131 4.54 -9.81 -2.85
N GLU A 132 3.41 -9.46 -3.44
CA GLU A 132 2.62 -10.35 -4.29
C GLU A 132 3.19 -10.42 -5.71
N THR A 133 4.41 -10.95 -5.83
CA THR A 133 5.16 -11.12 -7.10
C THR A 133 4.32 -11.83 -8.16
N GLN A 134 3.48 -12.77 -7.75
CA GLN A 134 2.63 -13.54 -8.66
C GLN A 134 1.64 -12.67 -9.45
N PHE A 135 1.17 -11.57 -8.90
CA PHE A 135 0.26 -10.66 -9.60
C PHE A 135 1.02 -9.64 -10.43
N VAL A 136 2.12 -9.08 -9.89
CA VAL A 136 2.92 -8.08 -10.62
C VAL A 136 3.63 -8.67 -11.84
N LYS A 137 3.96 -9.96 -11.85
CA LYS A 137 4.51 -10.65 -13.03
C LYS A 137 3.51 -10.82 -14.18
N GLN A 138 2.23 -10.59 -13.97
CA GLN A 138 1.19 -10.73 -14.99
C GLN A 138 0.85 -9.41 -15.69
N ILE A 139 1.49 -8.31 -15.33
CA ILE A 139 1.32 -7.00 -15.95
C ILE A 139 2.60 -6.58 -16.67
N SER A 140 2.46 -5.72 -17.69
CA SER A 140 3.61 -5.01 -18.26
C SER A 140 3.96 -3.79 -17.38
N ILE A 141 5.25 -3.44 -17.37
CA ILE A 141 5.68 -2.17 -16.74
C ILE A 141 5.06 -0.95 -17.44
N ASP A 142 4.80 -1.07 -18.75
CA ASP A 142 4.20 -0.01 -19.57
C ASP A 142 2.72 0.23 -19.24
N ASP A 143 2.06 -0.73 -18.58
CA ASP A 143 0.68 -0.58 -18.11
C ASP A 143 0.58 0.22 -16.80
N VAL A 144 1.71 0.40 -16.08
CA VAL A 144 1.73 1.08 -14.79
C VAL A 144 1.53 2.59 -14.98
N PRO A 145 0.53 3.21 -14.35
CA PRO A 145 0.29 4.65 -14.46
C PRO A 145 1.51 5.49 -14.07
N ASP A 146 1.72 6.61 -14.76
CA ASP A 146 2.89 7.48 -14.54
C ASP A 146 2.97 8.03 -13.12
N ASN A 147 1.84 8.23 -12.47
CA ASN A 147 1.74 8.71 -11.10
C ASN A 147 1.77 7.59 -10.04
N LEU A 148 2.04 6.33 -10.42
CA LEU A 148 2.14 5.19 -9.49
C LEU A 148 3.57 4.64 -9.43
N VAL A 149 4.08 4.46 -8.21
CA VAL A 149 5.31 3.69 -7.92
C VAL A 149 4.93 2.37 -7.24
N ILE A 150 5.11 1.25 -7.95
CA ILE A 150 4.99 -0.08 -7.36
C ILE A 150 6.38 -0.48 -6.84
N ARG A 151 6.53 -0.64 -5.51
CA ARG A 151 7.78 -1.10 -4.91
C ARG A 151 7.68 -2.58 -4.52
N MET A 152 8.43 -3.41 -5.26
CA MET A 152 8.56 -4.83 -4.93
C MET A 152 9.38 -4.99 -3.66
N SER A 153 8.74 -5.46 -2.61
CA SER A 153 9.35 -5.59 -1.28
C SER A 153 10.04 -6.95 -1.12
N SER A 154 11.30 -6.95 -0.66
CA SER A 154 12.05 -8.17 -0.34
C SER A 154 11.32 -9.03 0.67
N HIS A 155 11.46 -10.35 0.55
CA HIS A 155 10.78 -11.31 1.41
C HIS A 155 11.52 -11.51 2.74
N MET A 156 12.85 -11.52 2.70
CA MET A 156 13.69 -11.74 3.88
C MET A 156 14.31 -10.42 4.37
N ILE A 157 14.57 -10.34 5.66
CA ILE A 157 15.40 -9.29 6.26
C ILE A 157 16.82 -9.44 5.72
N ASP A 158 17.50 -8.32 5.46
CA ASP A 158 18.86 -8.23 4.88
C ASP A 158 19.00 -8.84 3.47
N GLN A 159 17.88 -9.13 2.81
CA GLN A 159 17.87 -9.60 1.43
C GLN A 159 18.12 -8.42 0.48
N ALA A 160 19.02 -8.61 -0.46
CA ALA A 160 19.24 -7.67 -1.56
C ALA A 160 17.94 -7.45 -2.39
N PRO A 161 17.73 -6.25 -2.95
CA PRO A 161 16.57 -5.97 -3.77
C PRO A 161 16.55 -6.85 -5.03
N GLY A 162 15.36 -7.27 -5.44
CA GLY A 162 15.16 -8.00 -6.70
C GLY A 162 15.50 -7.12 -7.90
N LYS A 163 16.07 -7.72 -8.97
CA LYS A 163 16.50 -6.99 -10.18
C LYS A 163 15.46 -7.00 -11.31
N TRP A 164 14.38 -7.75 -11.16
CA TRP A 164 13.38 -7.94 -12.24
C TRP A 164 12.33 -6.82 -12.30
N TRP A 165 12.27 -5.94 -11.29
CA TRP A 165 11.38 -4.79 -11.20
C TRP A 165 12.17 -3.52 -10.88
N PRO A 166 11.86 -2.37 -11.51
CA PRO A 166 12.71 -1.17 -11.40
C PRO A 166 12.66 -0.50 -10.02
N HIS A 167 11.56 -0.65 -9.29
CA HIS A 167 11.40 -0.04 -7.98
C HIS A 167 11.22 -1.11 -6.90
N THR A 168 12.07 -1.06 -5.89
CA THR A 168 12.12 -2.09 -4.86
C THR A 168 12.12 -1.48 -3.46
N SER A 169 11.88 -2.33 -2.46
CA SER A 169 12.18 -2.01 -1.07
C SER A 169 12.74 -3.22 -0.32
N THR A 170 13.59 -2.95 0.66
CA THR A 170 14.25 -3.94 1.53
C THR A 170 14.01 -3.60 2.99
N VAL A 171 14.31 -4.56 3.87
CA VAL A 171 14.34 -4.35 5.32
C VAL A 171 15.72 -4.77 5.81
N VAL A 172 16.37 -3.90 6.58
CA VAL A 172 17.73 -4.10 7.11
C VAL A 172 17.70 -4.17 8.62
N SER A 173 18.55 -5.04 9.19
CA SER A 173 18.67 -5.24 10.64
C SER A 173 19.72 -4.37 11.32
N ASP A 174 20.69 -3.86 10.55
CA ASP A 174 21.86 -3.10 11.01
C ASP A 174 21.64 -1.59 11.14
N HIS A 175 20.41 -1.12 11.02
CA HIS A 175 20.04 0.30 11.04
C HIS A 175 20.65 1.17 9.92
N SER A 176 21.13 0.56 8.84
CA SER A 176 21.64 1.26 7.63
C SER A 176 20.53 1.69 6.64
N GLN A 177 19.26 1.71 7.08
CA GLN A 177 18.12 2.03 6.22
C GLN A 177 18.24 3.42 5.60
N SER A 178 17.79 3.54 4.33
CA SER A 178 17.69 4.83 3.63
C SER A 178 16.45 5.65 4.04
N CYS A 179 15.44 5.01 4.64
CA CYS A 179 14.26 5.70 5.13
C CYS A 179 14.59 6.51 6.39
N PRO A 180 14.43 7.85 6.42
CA PRO A 180 14.78 8.67 7.56
C PRO A 180 13.75 8.63 8.70
N ALA A 181 12.58 8.04 8.50
CA ALA A 181 11.47 8.10 9.44
C ALA A 181 11.80 7.66 10.87
N PRO A 182 12.63 6.62 11.14
CA PRO A 182 13.02 6.25 12.51
C PRO A 182 13.70 7.38 13.27
N ASN A 183 14.51 8.21 12.57
CA ASN A 183 15.21 9.35 13.14
C ASN A 183 14.37 10.63 13.18
N GLN A 184 13.12 10.57 12.71
CA GLN A 184 12.20 11.70 12.59
C GLN A 184 10.89 11.45 13.37
N GLY A 185 10.96 10.80 14.52
CA GLY A 185 9.79 10.44 15.32
C GLY A 185 8.83 9.47 14.60
N ASN A 186 9.37 8.60 13.75
CA ASN A 186 8.65 7.68 12.89
C ASN A 186 7.69 8.36 11.89
N LYS A 187 8.02 9.56 11.42
CA LYS A 187 7.23 10.33 10.44
C LYS A 187 8.02 10.55 9.16
N CYS A 188 7.33 10.58 8.02
CA CYS A 188 7.96 10.88 6.73
C CYS A 188 8.49 12.31 6.63
N GLN A 189 7.89 13.27 7.36
CA GLN A 189 8.16 14.71 7.24
C GLN A 189 8.26 15.12 5.74
N ASP A 190 9.36 15.70 5.29
CA ASP A 190 9.56 16.14 3.90
C ASP A 190 10.05 15.05 2.95
N CYS A 191 10.39 13.86 3.46
CA CYS A 191 10.83 12.74 2.63
C CYS A 191 9.67 12.18 1.79
N ARG A 192 9.90 12.03 0.47
CA ARG A 192 8.93 11.48 -0.50
C ARG A 192 9.49 10.34 -1.32
N ALA A 193 10.63 9.76 -0.92
CA ALA A 193 11.35 8.72 -1.67
C ALA A 193 10.47 7.52 -2.07
N CYS A 194 9.48 7.15 -1.25
CA CYS A 194 8.58 6.04 -1.57
C CYS A 194 7.70 6.29 -2.80
N TRP A 195 7.36 7.55 -3.09
CA TRP A 195 6.54 7.99 -4.24
C TRP A 195 7.36 8.47 -5.43
N ASP A 196 8.69 8.45 -5.33
CA ASP A 196 9.60 8.98 -6.35
C ASP A 196 10.13 7.87 -7.25
N LYS A 197 9.83 7.96 -8.56
CA LYS A 197 10.33 7.02 -9.59
C LYS A 197 11.84 7.12 -9.82
N SER A 198 12.48 8.24 -9.47
CA SER A 198 13.94 8.38 -9.59
C SER A 198 14.69 7.56 -8.53
N VAL A 199 14.01 7.18 -7.44
CA VAL A 199 14.56 6.36 -6.37
C VAL A 199 14.28 4.87 -6.68
N SER A 200 15.30 4.13 -7.10
CA SER A 200 15.17 2.72 -7.47
C SER A 200 14.86 1.81 -6.28
N SER A 201 15.45 2.05 -5.11
CA SER A 201 15.24 1.24 -3.91
C SER A 201 15.15 2.07 -2.64
N VAL A 202 14.28 1.66 -1.73
CA VAL A 202 14.18 2.23 -0.38
C VAL A 202 14.37 1.11 0.63
N SER A 203 15.23 1.32 1.63
CA SER A 203 15.40 0.38 2.74
C SER A 203 14.75 0.92 4.01
N TYR A 204 14.17 0.02 4.80
CA TYR A 204 13.53 0.27 6.09
C TYR A 204 14.24 -0.50 7.19
N SER A 205 14.19 -0.01 8.43
CA SER A 205 14.67 -0.78 9.60
C SER A 205 13.72 -1.94 9.91
N ALA A 206 14.28 -3.05 10.38
CA ALA A 206 13.50 -4.12 11.00
C ALA A 206 12.83 -3.62 12.30
N HIS A 207 11.58 -4.01 12.57
CA HIS A 207 10.80 -3.61 13.76
C HIS A 207 10.41 -4.83 14.59
#